data_84f8f1b6a3bd0ed9ef91c0bf3e4e4417
#
_entry.id   84f8f1b6a3bd0ed9ef91c0bf3e4e4417
#
_cell.length_a   1.000
_cell.length_b   1.000
_cell.length_c   1.000
_cell.angle_alpha   90.00
_cell.angle_beta   90.00
_cell.angle_gamma   90.00
#
_symmetry.space_group_name_H-M   'P 1'
#
loop_
_entity.id
_entity.type
_entity.pdbx_description
1 polymer ?
#
loop_
_entity_poly.entity_id
_entity_poly.type
_entity_poly.pdbx_seq_one_letter_code
_entity_poly.pdbx_strand_id
1 'polypeptide(L)'
;ERVAASCCMPVLFSPVKIEGTHYVDGGVFMNLPVSTIRRVCSKVVAVNVSPLLAHKYKMNIVSIAMRSYHFMFRANTFPEREKADLLIEPYNLEGYSNTELEKAEEIFMQGYNAANTLLDQLKADQGTIWKDENNYQIIK
;
A
#
# COMPACT_ATOMS: atom_id res chain seq x y z
N GLU A 1 -11.40 -13.25 12.92
CA GLU A 1 -11.76 -11.96 13.52
C GLU A 1 -10.70 -10.87 13.26
N ARG A 2 -9.41 -11.11 13.59
CA ARG A 2 -8.33 -10.10 13.42
C ARG A 2 -8.14 -9.65 11.99
N VAL A 3 -8.21 -10.54 10.99
CA VAL A 3 -8.17 -10.19 9.56
C VAL A 3 -9.36 -9.33 9.17
N ALA A 4 -10.58 -9.70 9.63
CA ALA A 4 -11.78 -8.90 9.39
C ALA A 4 -11.65 -7.50 10.02
N ALA A 5 -11.13 -7.40 11.23
CA ALA A 5 -10.87 -6.13 11.89
C ALA A 5 -9.88 -5.25 11.09
N SER A 6 -8.82 -5.87 10.56
CA SER A 6 -7.83 -5.18 9.71
C SER A 6 -8.37 -4.66 8.38
N CYS A 7 -9.52 -5.17 7.93
CA CYS A 7 -10.19 -4.74 6.70
C CYS A 7 -11.40 -3.83 6.96
N CYS A 8 -11.67 -3.46 8.22
CA CYS A 8 -12.82 -2.63 8.58
C CYS A 8 -12.51 -1.14 8.36
N MET A 9 -12.60 -0.72 7.09
CA MET A 9 -12.44 0.70 6.71
C MET A 9 -13.52 1.55 7.38
N PRO A 10 -13.15 2.57 8.17
CA PRO A 10 -14.10 3.53 8.71
C PRO A 10 -14.98 4.14 7.61
N VAL A 11 -16.20 4.53 7.96
CA VAL A 11 -17.25 5.04 7.05
C VAL A 11 -17.93 3.95 6.22
N LEU A 12 -17.22 2.88 5.82
CA LEU A 12 -17.80 1.78 5.02
C LEU A 12 -18.26 0.62 5.89
N PHE A 13 -17.50 0.28 6.93
CA PHE A 13 -17.77 -0.87 7.77
C PHE A 13 -17.83 -0.50 9.25
N SER A 14 -18.60 -1.27 10.01
CA SER A 14 -18.64 -1.13 11.46
C SER A 14 -17.37 -1.72 12.08
N PRO A 15 -16.82 -1.12 13.14
CA PRO A 15 -15.68 -1.67 13.85
C PRO A 15 -15.95 -3.08 14.37
N VAL A 16 -14.95 -3.95 14.31
CA VAL A 16 -15.02 -5.30 14.85
C VAL A 16 -14.66 -5.27 16.33
N LYS A 17 -15.50 -5.88 17.17
CA LYS A 17 -15.25 -5.97 18.61
C LYS A 17 -14.53 -7.29 18.92
N ILE A 18 -13.32 -7.20 19.48
CA ILE A 18 -12.52 -8.34 19.95
C ILE A 18 -12.16 -8.10 21.40
N GLU A 19 -12.51 -9.05 22.29
CA GLU A 19 -12.20 -8.99 23.72
C GLU A 19 -12.60 -7.65 24.38
N GLY A 20 -13.76 -7.10 24.00
CA GLY A 20 -14.27 -5.85 24.55
C GLY A 20 -13.76 -4.57 23.88
N THR A 21 -12.71 -4.63 23.07
CA THR A 21 -12.13 -3.49 22.35
C THR A 21 -12.62 -3.45 20.91
N HIS A 22 -12.90 -2.23 20.40
CA HIS A 22 -13.27 -2.03 19.00
C HIS A 22 -12.04 -1.77 18.14
N TYR A 23 -11.96 -2.49 17.02
CA TYR A 23 -10.87 -2.39 16.05
C TYR A 23 -11.39 -1.92 14.71
N VAL A 24 -10.58 -1.13 14.03
CA VAL A 24 -10.77 -0.65 12.65
C VAL A 24 -9.57 -1.01 11.79
N ASP A 25 -9.63 -0.73 10.50
CA ASP A 25 -8.54 -0.94 9.54
C ASP A 25 -7.22 -0.31 10.04
N GLY A 26 -6.18 -1.12 10.07
CA GLY A 26 -4.85 -0.71 10.52
C GLY A 26 -4.21 0.36 9.65
N GLY A 27 -4.62 0.48 8.39
CA GLY A 27 -4.17 1.53 7.47
C GLY A 27 -4.46 2.96 7.94
N VAL A 28 -5.41 3.14 8.87
CA VAL A 28 -5.66 4.43 9.53
C VAL A 28 -4.41 4.95 10.23
N PHE A 29 -3.66 4.07 10.88
CA PHE A 29 -2.46 4.43 11.64
C PHE A 29 -1.19 4.20 10.85
N MET A 30 -1.10 3.08 10.13
CA MET A 30 0.10 2.68 9.39
C MET A 30 -0.26 1.76 8.23
N ASN A 31 -0.50 2.34 7.07
CA ASN A 31 -0.92 1.60 5.88
C ASN A 31 0.23 0.74 5.28
N LEU A 32 1.47 1.17 5.43
CA LEU A 32 2.67 0.45 4.99
C LEU A 32 3.60 0.22 6.19
N PRO A 33 3.43 -0.84 7.00
CA PRO A 33 4.05 -0.97 8.32
C PRO A 33 5.51 -1.45 8.28
N VAL A 34 6.38 -0.82 7.50
CA VAL A 34 7.80 -1.17 7.33
C VAL A 34 8.55 -1.04 8.66
N SER A 35 8.36 0.05 9.39
CA SER A 35 9.01 0.27 10.70
C SER A 35 8.71 -0.83 11.71
N THR A 36 7.54 -1.45 11.63
CA THR A 36 7.11 -2.49 12.57
C THR A 36 7.98 -3.74 12.45
N ILE A 37 8.27 -4.14 11.21
CA ILE A 37 9.06 -5.36 10.94
C ILE A 37 10.55 -5.08 10.81
N ARG A 38 10.96 -3.82 10.57
CA ARG A 38 12.36 -3.42 10.42
C ARG A 38 13.23 -3.79 11.63
N ARG A 39 12.64 -3.85 12.81
CA ARG A 39 13.35 -4.20 14.06
C ARG A 39 13.81 -5.63 14.13
N VAL A 40 13.16 -6.52 13.37
CA VAL A 40 13.41 -7.98 13.39
C VAL A 40 13.87 -8.53 12.04
N CYS A 41 13.93 -7.70 11.01
CA CYS A 41 14.32 -8.08 9.67
C CYS A 41 15.54 -7.25 9.21
N SER A 42 16.59 -7.91 8.72
CA SER A 42 17.76 -7.24 8.13
C SER A 42 17.43 -6.60 6.77
N LYS A 43 16.50 -7.19 6.02
CA LYS A 43 16.00 -6.69 4.74
C LYS A 43 14.47 -6.68 4.73
N VAL A 44 13.88 -5.63 4.17
CA VAL A 44 12.43 -5.45 4.10
C VAL A 44 12.03 -5.13 2.66
N VAL A 45 11.18 -5.96 2.10
CA VAL A 45 10.47 -5.69 0.84
C VAL A 45 9.11 -5.13 1.19
N ALA A 46 8.78 -3.97 0.64
CA ALA A 46 7.47 -3.35 0.80
C ALA A 46 6.72 -3.32 -0.53
N VAL A 47 5.43 -3.60 -0.49
CA VAL A 47 4.53 -3.50 -1.63
C VAL A 47 3.45 -2.47 -1.30
N ASN A 48 3.41 -1.38 -2.04
CA ASN A 48 2.39 -0.35 -1.88
C ASN A 48 1.46 -0.35 -3.09
N VAL A 49 0.23 -0.83 -2.89
CA VAL A 49 -0.79 -0.93 -3.94
C VAL A 49 -1.74 0.28 -3.98
N SER A 50 -1.48 1.28 -3.16
CA SER A 50 -2.32 2.48 -3.05
C SER A 50 -1.56 3.75 -3.45
N PRO A 51 -1.03 3.88 -4.69
CA PRO A 51 -0.51 5.14 -5.17
C PRO A 51 -1.65 6.15 -5.27
N LEU A 52 -1.51 7.30 -4.63
CA LEU A 52 -2.56 8.32 -4.63
C LEU A 52 -2.43 9.21 -5.85
N LEU A 53 -3.43 9.14 -6.69
CA LEU A 53 -3.60 10.00 -7.85
C LEU A 53 -4.78 10.94 -7.69
N ALA A 54 -4.72 12.05 -8.39
CA ALA A 54 -5.76 13.06 -8.36
C ALA A 54 -6.94 12.60 -9.22
N HIS A 55 -7.98 12.02 -8.60
CA HIS A 55 -9.22 11.71 -9.29
C HIS A 55 -10.28 12.78 -9.09
N LYS A 56 -11.09 13.01 -10.12
CA LYS A 56 -12.34 13.75 -9.99
C LYS A 56 -13.31 12.92 -9.15
N TYR A 57 -13.88 13.49 -8.11
CA TYR A 57 -14.86 12.83 -7.25
C TYR A 57 -16.12 13.67 -7.09
N LYS A 58 -17.23 13.02 -6.75
CA LYS A 58 -18.49 13.70 -6.50
C LYS A 58 -18.43 14.44 -5.15
N MET A 59 -18.88 15.69 -5.12
CA MET A 59 -18.92 16.50 -3.91
C MET A 59 -20.11 16.11 -3.02
N ASN A 60 -20.00 14.98 -2.32
CA ASN A 60 -20.93 14.55 -1.27
C ASN A 60 -20.16 14.14 -0.01
N ILE A 61 -20.84 14.08 1.12
CA ILE A 61 -20.23 13.82 2.44
C ILE A 61 -19.42 12.51 2.45
N VAL A 62 -19.97 11.45 1.86
CA VAL A 62 -19.29 10.14 1.81
C VAL A 62 -18.01 10.20 0.98
N SER A 63 -18.08 10.82 -0.20
CA SER A 63 -16.90 10.96 -1.08
C SER A 63 -15.83 11.84 -0.43
N ILE A 64 -16.22 12.90 0.29
CA ILE A 64 -15.28 13.76 1.03
C ILE A 64 -14.63 12.96 2.17
N ALA A 65 -15.41 12.22 2.95
CA ALA A 65 -14.89 11.38 4.03
C ALA A 65 -13.92 10.31 3.51
N MET A 66 -14.28 9.61 2.41
CA MET A 66 -13.41 8.65 1.76
C MET A 66 -12.12 9.29 1.24
N ARG A 67 -12.21 10.49 0.67
CA ARG A 67 -11.03 11.24 0.21
C ARG A 67 -10.12 11.62 1.37
N SER A 68 -10.67 12.07 2.48
CA SER A 68 -9.92 12.38 3.70
C SER A 68 -9.21 11.14 4.25
N TYR A 69 -9.89 9.99 4.24
CA TYR A 69 -9.33 8.70 4.60
C TYR A 69 -8.14 8.31 3.71
N HIS A 70 -8.25 8.48 2.40
CA HIS A 70 -7.14 8.26 1.47
C HIS A 70 -5.94 9.18 1.73
N PHE A 71 -6.17 10.46 2.04
CA PHE A 71 -5.08 11.37 2.40
C PHE A 71 -4.38 10.96 3.69
N MET A 72 -5.12 10.45 4.65
CA MET A 72 -4.58 9.94 5.91
C MET A 72 -3.65 8.74 5.66
N PHE A 73 -4.07 7.80 4.81
CA PHE A 73 -3.24 6.68 4.38
C PHE A 73 -1.95 7.13 3.71
N ARG A 74 -2.04 8.10 2.81
CA ARG A 74 -0.86 8.65 2.14
C ARG A 74 0.10 9.27 3.13
N ALA A 75 -0.41 10.10 4.03
CA ALA A 75 0.43 10.80 5.01
C ALA A 75 1.23 9.82 5.87
N ASN A 76 0.63 8.71 6.27
CA ASN A 76 1.32 7.70 7.08
C ASN A 76 2.17 6.70 6.26
N THR A 77 1.88 6.53 4.98
CA THR A 77 2.67 5.66 4.08
C THR A 77 3.98 6.32 3.66
N PHE A 78 3.97 7.63 3.44
CA PHE A 78 5.11 8.34 2.86
C PHE A 78 6.42 8.14 3.64
N PRO A 79 6.46 8.32 4.98
CA PRO A 79 7.68 8.11 5.76
C PRO A 79 8.12 6.65 5.86
N GLU A 80 7.23 5.70 5.61
CA GLU A 80 7.54 4.27 5.66
C GLU A 80 8.19 3.74 4.36
N ARG A 81 7.91 4.38 3.23
CA ARG A 81 8.47 4.01 1.91
C ARG A 81 10.00 4.03 1.91
N GLU A 82 10.57 5.04 2.51
CA GLU A 82 12.03 5.25 2.56
C GLU A 82 12.75 4.20 3.40
N LYS A 83 12.04 3.57 4.33
CA LYS A 83 12.59 2.56 5.25
C LYS A 83 12.66 1.16 4.63
N ALA A 84 12.03 0.92 3.50
CA ALA A 84 12.11 -0.35 2.79
C ALA A 84 13.41 -0.46 1.99
N ASP A 85 14.03 -1.64 1.98
CA ASP A 85 15.19 -1.91 1.12
C ASP A 85 14.77 -2.05 -0.34
N LEU A 86 13.58 -2.61 -0.58
CA LEU A 86 12.96 -2.71 -1.90
C LEU A 86 11.50 -2.28 -1.79
N LEU A 87 11.10 -1.33 -2.64
CA LEU A 87 9.73 -0.85 -2.72
C LEU A 87 9.13 -1.15 -4.09
N ILE A 88 8.02 -1.88 -4.09
CA ILE A 88 7.23 -2.21 -5.28
C ILE A 88 5.96 -1.39 -5.26
N GLU A 89 5.78 -0.51 -6.25
CA GLU A 89 4.60 0.35 -6.40
C GLU A 89 4.08 0.25 -7.83
N PRO A 90 3.06 -0.58 -8.10
CA PRO A 90 2.41 -0.60 -9.40
C PRO A 90 1.61 0.67 -9.62
N TYR A 91 1.99 1.45 -10.63
CA TYR A 91 1.35 2.75 -10.94
C TYR A 91 0.10 2.65 -11.80
N ASN A 92 -0.09 1.55 -12.51
CA ASN A 92 -1.19 1.37 -13.46
C ASN A 92 -2.52 0.94 -12.82
N LEU A 93 -2.68 1.12 -11.51
CA LEU A 93 -3.88 0.75 -10.76
C LEU A 93 -4.92 1.88 -10.66
N GLU A 94 -4.65 3.02 -11.27
CA GLU A 94 -5.43 4.26 -11.13
C GLU A 94 -6.87 4.18 -11.66
N GLY A 95 -7.12 3.32 -12.60
CA GLY A 95 -8.44 3.17 -13.25
C GLY A 95 -9.37 2.20 -12.56
N TYR A 96 -8.92 1.50 -11.51
CA TYR A 96 -9.69 0.44 -10.88
C TYR A 96 -10.38 0.89 -9.60
N SER A 97 -11.64 0.51 -9.43
CA SER A 97 -12.39 0.68 -8.19
C SER A 97 -12.13 -0.50 -7.24
N ASN A 98 -12.13 -0.25 -5.94
CA ASN A 98 -12.00 -1.29 -4.91
C ASN A 98 -13.15 -2.32 -4.92
N THR A 99 -14.20 -2.09 -5.70
CA THR A 99 -15.38 -2.97 -5.82
C THR A 99 -15.44 -3.73 -7.14
N GLU A 100 -14.50 -3.52 -8.05
CA GLU A 100 -14.47 -4.19 -9.37
C GLU A 100 -13.78 -5.56 -9.29
N LEU A 101 -14.42 -6.52 -8.64
CA LEU A 101 -13.88 -7.89 -8.49
C LEU A 101 -13.73 -8.63 -9.83
N GLU A 102 -14.49 -8.24 -10.83
CA GLU A 102 -14.44 -8.80 -12.20
C GLU A 102 -13.06 -8.55 -12.86
N LYS A 103 -12.37 -7.50 -12.45
CA LYS A 103 -11.03 -7.13 -12.96
C LYS A 103 -9.87 -7.65 -12.08
N ALA A 104 -10.15 -8.55 -11.14
CA ALA A 104 -9.14 -9.04 -10.20
C ALA A 104 -7.92 -9.66 -10.90
N GLU A 105 -8.11 -10.42 -11.97
CA GLU A 105 -7.04 -11.04 -12.74
C GLU A 105 -6.20 -9.98 -13.48
N GLU A 106 -6.84 -8.98 -14.07
CA GLU A 106 -6.16 -7.87 -14.73
C GLU A 106 -5.30 -7.08 -13.75
N ILE A 107 -5.85 -6.74 -12.57
CA ILE A 107 -5.16 -6.04 -11.49
C ILE A 107 -3.97 -6.87 -10.98
N PHE A 108 -4.16 -8.18 -10.82
CA PHE A 108 -3.09 -9.10 -10.44
C PHE A 108 -1.94 -9.05 -11.44
N MET A 109 -2.24 -9.13 -12.74
CA MET A 109 -1.23 -9.07 -13.80
C MET A 109 -0.48 -7.73 -13.84
N GLN A 110 -1.14 -6.61 -13.54
CA GLN A 110 -0.47 -5.31 -13.41
C GLN A 110 0.55 -5.32 -12.28
N GLY A 111 0.19 -5.82 -11.11
CA GLY A 111 1.11 -5.95 -9.98
C GLY A 111 2.28 -6.91 -10.27
N TYR A 112 1.98 -8.06 -10.87
CA TYR A 112 2.98 -9.06 -11.26
C TYR A 112 4.00 -8.50 -12.26
N ASN A 113 3.53 -7.83 -13.30
CA ASN A 113 4.40 -7.24 -14.31
C ASN A 113 5.26 -6.10 -13.75
N ALA A 114 4.69 -5.25 -12.90
CA ALA A 114 5.43 -4.19 -12.23
C ALA A 114 6.57 -4.75 -11.35
N ALA A 115 6.29 -5.80 -10.58
CA ALA A 115 7.28 -6.46 -9.75
C ALA A 115 8.39 -7.12 -10.59
N ASN A 116 8.03 -7.85 -11.65
CA ASN A 116 9.02 -8.48 -12.52
C ASN A 116 9.91 -7.46 -13.23
N THR A 117 9.32 -6.39 -13.78
CA THR A 117 10.10 -5.33 -14.42
C THR A 117 11.14 -4.74 -13.47
N LEU A 118 10.74 -4.44 -12.24
CA LEU A 118 11.65 -3.92 -11.22
C LEU A 118 12.76 -4.92 -10.89
N LEU A 119 12.41 -6.19 -10.67
CA LEU A 119 13.38 -7.22 -10.32
C LEU A 119 14.36 -7.49 -11.45
N ASP A 120 13.93 -7.47 -12.70
CA ASP A 120 14.79 -7.67 -13.87
C ASP A 120 15.75 -6.47 -14.06
N GLN A 121 15.29 -5.25 -13.84
CA GLN A 121 16.13 -4.06 -13.84
C GLN A 121 17.23 -4.14 -12.77
N LEU A 122 16.86 -4.50 -11.55
CA LEU A 122 17.83 -4.64 -10.45
C LEU A 122 18.87 -5.73 -10.70
N LYS A 123 18.47 -6.84 -11.33
CA LYS A 123 19.41 -7.90 -11.72
C LYS A 123 20.37 -7.44 -12.83
N ALA A 124 19.88 -6.66 -13.80
CA ALA A 124 20.69 -6.14 -14.90
C ALA A 124 21.72 -5.12 -14.41
N ASP A 125 21.34 -4.24 -13.48
CA ASP A 125 22.18 -3.13 -13.05
C ASP A 125 23.33 -3.55 -12.12
N GLN A 126 23.13 -4.50 -11.22
CA GLN A 126 24.11 -4.79 -10.17
C GLN A 126 24.30 -6.27 -9.80
N GLY A 127 23.57 -7.18 -10.38
CA GLY A 127 23.55 -8.59 -9.95
C GLY A 127 23.01 -8.79 -8.53
N THR A 128 22.57 -7.72 -7.84
CA THR A 128 21.99 -7.75 -6.50
C THR A 128 20.63 -7.05 -6.49
N ILE A 129 19.70 -7.63 -5.73
CA ILE A 129 18.34 -7.10 -5.56
C ILE A 129 18.32 -6.05 -4.43
N TRP A 130 19.36 -5.96 -3.62
CA TRP A 130 19.37 -5.13 -2.43
C TRP A 130 20.06 -3.80 -2.66
N LYS A 131 19.52 -2.74 -2.10
CA LYS A 131 20.17 -1.42 -2.03
C LYS A 131 21.48 -1.56 -1.25
N ASP A 132 22.57 -1.05 -1.79
CA ASP A 132 23.72 -0.69 -0.99
C ASP A 132 23.38 0.50 -0.12
N GLU A 133 23.98 0.61 1.06
CA GLU A 133 23.64 1.61 2.10
C GLU A 133 23.65 3.08 1.64
N ASN A 134 24.12 3.34 0.41
CA ASN A 134 24.28 4.69 -0.15
C ASN A 134 23.42 5.00 -1.39
N ASN A 135 22.54 4.12 -1.84
CA ASN A 135 21.84 4.34 -3.11
C ASN A 135 20.31 4.11 -3.00
N TYR A 136 19.58 5.20 -2.79
CA TYR A 136 18.12 5.23 -2.88
C TYR A 136 17.70 5.35 -4.35
N GLN A 137 17.40 4.26 -5.02
CA GLN A 137 16.73 4.31 -6.31
C GLN A 137 15.23 4.14 -6.12
N ILE A 138 14.50 5.23 -6.30
CA ILE A 138 13.05 5.22 -6.52
C ILE A 138 12.89 5.17 -8.04
N ILE A 139 12.51 4.01 -8.57
CA ILE A 139 12.12 3.89 -9.97
C ILE A 139 10.67 4.39 -10.04
N LYS A 140 10.49 5.50 -10.74
CA LYS A 140 9.18 6.10 -11.05
C LYS A 140 8.55 5.44 -12.26
#